data_e3c70d153ed6087683ddcb469548f594
#
_entry.id   e3c70d153ed6087683ddcb469548f594
#
_cell.length_a   1.000
_cell.length_b   1.000
_cell.length_c   1.000
_cell.angle_alpha   90.00
_cell.angle_beta   90.00
_cell.angle_gamma   90.00
#
_symmetry.space_group_name_H-M   'P 1'
#
loop_
_entity.id
_entity.type
_entity.pdbx_description
1 polymer ?
#
loop_
_entity_poly.entity_id
_entity_poly.type
_entity_poly.pdbx_seq_one_letter_code
_entity_poly.pdbx_strand_id
1 'polypeptide(L)'
;MRSIVSSLVLVSLGCLVSSLGMADACHGPNAPDSFPDATTASQADMVAAQQSVKQYLTDMESVLKCMESAHQDQKHDQAIEDMKKVAAKFNAVLHAFRAKQSA
;
A
#
# COMPACT_ATOMS: atom_id res chain seq x y z
N MET A 1 -20.37 -40.29 -54.07
CA MET A 1 -19.46 -39.20 -53.86
C MET A 1 -19.99 -38.31 -52.78
N ARG A 2 -19.43 -38.39 -51.66
CA ARG A 2 -19.92 -37.62 -50.52
C ARG A 2 -18.90 -36.63 -50.13
N SER A 3 -19.26 -35.37 -50.20
CA SER A 3 -18.45 -34.29 -49.71
C SER A 3 -18.60 -34.25 -48.22
N ILE A 4 -17.53 -34.56 -47.56
CA ILE A 4 -17.46 -34.37 -46.13
C ILE A 4 -17.05 -32.92 -45.92
N VAL A 5 -18.00 -32.12 -45.58
CA VAL A 5 -17.73 -30.75 -45.17
C VAL A 5 -17.27 -30.82 -43.76
N SER A 6 -15.98 -30.78 -43.58
CA SER A 6 -15.41 -30.58 -42.24
C SER A 6 -15.61 -29.13 -41.83
N SER A 7 -16.59 -28.93 -41.01
CA SER A 7 -16.75 -27.66 -40.34
C SER A 7 -15.61 -27.49 -39.34
N LEU A 8 -14.64 -26.71 -39.74
CA LEU A 8 -13.64 -26.18 -38.83
C LEU A 8 -14.33 -25.10 -37.98
N VAL A 9 -14.75 -25.50 -36.82
CA VAL A 9 -15.13 -24.53 -35.80
C VAL A 9 -13.83 -23.94 -35.27
N LEU A 10 -13.48 -22.81 -35.82
CA LEU A 10 -12.47 -21.94 -35.20
C LEU A 10 -13.08 -21.36 -33.93
N VAL A 11 -12.82 -22.02 -32.84
CA VAL A 11 -13.01 -21.40 -31.52
C VAL A 11 -11.88 -20.39 -31.36
N SER A 12 -12.14 -19.17 -31.77
CA SER A 12 -11.29 -18.06 -31.40
C SER A 12 -11.49 -17.87 -29.92
N LEU A 13 -10.61 -18.49 -29.18
CA LEU A 13 -10.47 -18.19 -27.76
C LEU A 13 -9.95 -16.76 -27.68
N GLY A 14 -10.86 -15.82 -27.62
CA GLY A 14 -10.51 -14.45 -27.35
C GLY A 14 -9.84 -14.39 -25.99
N CYS A 15 -8.56 -14.15 -25.97
CA CYS A 15 -7.89 -13.73 -24.74
C CYS A 15 -8.53 -12.42 -24.30
N LEU A 16 -9.50 -12.53 -23.43
CA LEU A 16 -9.95 -11.42 -22.65
C LEU A 16 -8.82 -11.08 -21.70
N VAL A 17 -7.85 -10.34 -22.21
CA VAL A 17 -6.91 -9.68 -21.35
C VAL A 17 -7.73 -8.66 -20.58
N SER A 18 -8.10 -9.02 -19.37
CA SER A 18 -8.82 -8.13 -18.52
C SER A 18 -7.90 -6.96 -18.19
N SER A 19 -8.13 -5.84 -18.83
CA SER A 19 -7.51 -4.57 -18.48
C SER A 19 -7.90 -4.09 -17.08
N LEU A 20 -8.74 -4.84 -16.39
CA LEU A 20 -9.21 -4.53 -15.02
C LEU A 20 -8.10 -4.56 -13.98
N GLY A 21 -6.98 -5.25 -14.22
CA GLY A 21 -5.85 -5.28 -13.29
C GLY A 21 -5.03 -3.99 -13.27
N MET A 22 -5.15 -3.15 -14.30
CA MET A 22 -4.36 -1.92 -14.40
C MET A 22 -4.87 -0.80 -13.48
N ALA A 23 -6.17 -0.75 -13.21
CA ALA A 23 -6.77 0.26 -12.34
C ALA A 23 -6.35 0.07 -10.87
N ASP A 24 -6.02 -1.17 -10.48
CA ASP A 24 -5.64 -1.53 -9.11
C ASP A 24 -4.13 -1.72 -8.95
N ALA A 25 -3.34 -1.38 -9.99
CA ALA A 25 -1.89 -1.59 -9.98
C ALA A 25 -1.16 -0.73 -8.95
N CYS A 26 -1.75 0.38 -8.49
CA CYS A 26 -1.18 1.29 -7.53
C CYS A 26 -1.75 1.04 -6.13
N HIS A 27 -1.71 -0.20 -5.68
CA HIS A 27 -2.08 -0.57 -4.32
C HIS A 27 -0.86 -0.57 -3.42
N GLY A 28 -1.05 0.00 -2.24
CA GLY A 28 -0.05 -0.02 -1.20
C GLY A 28 -0.45 -0.88 -0.02
N PRO A 29 0.46 -1.04 0.94
CA PRO A 29 0.15 -1.72 2.19
C PRO A 29 -0.86 -0.92 3.00
N ASN A 30 -1.55 -1.61 3.90
CA ASN A 30 -2.40 -0.93 4.87
C ASN A 30 -1.53 -0.12 5.82
N ALA A 31 -1.99 1.09 6.16
CA ALA A 31 -1.33 1.91 7.15
C ALA A 31 -1.35 1.20 8.52
N PRO A 32 -0.27 1.33 9.31
CA PRO A 32 -0.33 0.89 10.70
C PRO A 32 -1.45 1.62 11.42
N ASP A 33 -2.38 0.88 11.99
CA ASP A 33 -3.56 1.43 12.67
C ASP A 33 -3.42 1.41 14.19
N SER A 34 -2.44 0.66 14.70
CA SER A 34 -2.16 0.60 16.13
C SER A 34 -0.71 0.91 16.41
N PHE A 35 -0.49 1.69 17.46
CA PHE A 35 0.83 2.06 17.94
C PHE A 35 0.95 1.65 19.40
N PRO A 36 2.18 1.36 19.88
CA PRO A 36 2.35 1.03 21.29
C PRO A 36 1.93 2.19 22.18
N ASP A 37 1.42 1.85 23.36
CA ASP A 37 1.12 2.83 24.38
C ASP A 37 2.44 3.33 24.99
N ALA A 38 2.70 4.63 24.87
CA ALA A 38 3.93 5.24 25.33
C ALA A 38 4.20 5.02 26.83
N THR A 39 3.14 4.82 27.63
CA THR A 39 3.29 4.63 29.09
C THR A 39 3.72 3.21 29.46
N THR A 40 3.45 2.23 28.64
CA THR A 40 3.71 0.81 28.91
C THR A 40 4.71 0.19 27.95
N ALA A 41 5.00 0.86 26.84
CA ALA A 41 5.87 0.32 25.80
C ALA A 41 7.31 0.18 26.29
N SER A 42 7.95 -0.92 25.88
CA SER A 42 9.39 -1.09 26.00
C SER A 42 10.11 -0.39 24.85
N GLN A 43 11.43 -0.25 25.00
CA GLN A 43 12.25 0.26 23.89
C GLN A 43 12.16 -0.66 22.67
N ALA A 44 12.10 -1.97 22.88
CA ALA A 44 11.94 -2.93 21.78
C ALA A 44 10.59 -2.73 21.04
N ASP A 45 9.54 -2.42 21.77
CA ASP A 45 8.23 -2.10 21.16
C ASP A 45 8.31 -0.85 20.30
N MET A 46 9.02 0.17 20.76
CA MET A 46 9.20 1.41 20.01
C MET A 46 10.04 1.19 18.74
N VAL A 47 11.08 0.38 18.82
CA VAL A 47 11.91 0.03 17.66
C VAL A 47 11.08 -0.74 16.62
N ALA A 48 10.28 -1.69 17.06
CA ALA A 48 9.40 -2.44 16.17
C ALA A 48 8.38 -1.52 15.48
N ALA A 49 7.79 -0.59 16.23
CA ALA A 49 6.87 0.40 15.66
C ALA A 49 7.56 1.30 14.65
N GLN A 50 8.77 1.74 14.92
CA GLN A 50 9.56 2.55 14.01
C GLN A 50 9.83 1.81 12.70
N GLN A 51 10.19 0.54 12.77
CA GLN A 51 10.43 -0.28 11.59
C GLN A 51 9.16 -0.45 10.75
N SER A 52 8.02 -0.66 11.41
CA SER A 52 6.73 -0.77 10.72
C SER A 52 6.36 0.51 9.99
N VAL A 53 6.57 1.66 10.61
CA VAL A 53 6.32 2.97 9.99
C VAL A 53 7.27 3.20 8.82
N LYS A 54 8.54 2.93 8.98
CA LYS A 54 9.53 3.06 7.90
C LYS A 54 9.19 2.17 6.71
N GLN A 55 8.82 0.93 6.96
CA GLN A 55 8.44 0.00 5.90
C GLN A 55 7.21 0.50 5.16
N TYR A 56 6.20 0.96 5.88
CA TYR A 56 5.00 1.54 5.29
C TYR A 56 5.34 2.73 4.40
N LEU A 57 6.12 3.68 4.89
CA LEU A 57 6.50 4.87 4.14
C LEU A 57 7.33 4.52 2.90
N THR A 58 8.24 3.57 3.01
CA THR A 58 9.05 3.10 1.88
C THR A 58 8.17 2.45 0.81
N ASP A 59 7.25 1.58 1.22
CA ASP A 59 6.34 0.92 0.29
C ASP A 59 5.42 1.93 -0.39
N MET A 60 4.97 2.93 0.35
CA MET A 60 4.13 4.00 -0.19
C MET A 60 4.85 4.88 -1.21
N GLU A 61 6.16 5.06 -1.10
CA GLU A 61 6.92 5.79 -2.11
C GLU A 61 6.80 5.14 -3.48
N SER A 62 6.88 3.82 -3.55
CA SER A 62 6.68 3.07 -4.80
C SER A 62 5.25 3.21 -5.32
N VAL A 63 4.28 3.22 -4.43
CA VAL A 63 2.86 3.43 -4.77
C VAL A 63 2.65 4.82 -5.35
N LEU A 64 3.26 5.84 -4.74
CA LEU A 64 3.19 7.22 -5.25
C LEU A 64 3.73 7.35 -6.67
N LYS A 65 4.85 6.70 -6.96
CA LYS A 65 5.42 6.67 -8.32
C LYS A 65 4.48 6.01 -9.32
N CYS A 66 3.84 4.91 -8.92
CA CYS A 66 2.81 4.26 -9.73
C CYS A 66 1.65 5.20 -10.02
N MET A 67 1.15 5.91 -9.00
CA MET A 67 0.05 6.85 -9.13
C MET A 67 0.40 8.02 -10.04
N GLU A 68 1.63 8.54 -9.97
CA GLU A 68 2.13 9.58 -10.86
C GLU A 68 2.12 9.10 -12.32
N SER A 69 2.63 7.89 -12.57
CA SER A 69 2.66 7.31 -13.91
C SER A 69 1.26 7.04 -14.46
N ALA A 70 0.31 6.72 -13.59
CA ALA A 70 -1.07 6.44 -13.95
C ALA A 70 -1.96 7.69 -13.96
N HIS A 71 -1.40 8.88 -13.70
CA HIS A 71 -2.13 10.14 -13.60
C HIS A 71 -3.28 10.12 -12.59
N GLN A 72 -3.04 9.47 -11.45
CA GLN A 72 -4.01 9.35 -10.37
C GLN A 72 -3.77 10.42 -9.29
N ASP A 73 -3.94 11.68 -9.65
CA ASP A 73 -3.55 12.81 -8.82
C ASP A 73 -4.30 12.86 -7.49
N GLN A 74 -5.60 12.61 -7.49
CA GLN A 74 -6.38 12.59 -6.24
C GLN A 74 -5.96 11.48 -5.29
N LYS A 75 -5.70 10.29 -5.83
CA LYS A 75 -5.22 9.16 -5.03
C LYS A 75 -3.83 9.42 -4.49
N HIS A 76 -2.99 10.06 -5.29
CA HIS A 76 -1.65 10.47 -4.90
C HIS A 76 -1.69 11.43 -3.71
N ASP A 77 -2.51 12.47 -3.78
CA ASP A 77 -2.66 13.45 -2.71
C ASP A 77 -3.22 12.81 -1.44
N GLN A 78 -4.20 11.93 -1.58
CA GLN A 78 -4.76 11.19 -0.44
C GLN A 78 -3.70 10.29 0.20
N ALA A 79 -2.88 9.61 -0.60
CA ALA A 79 -1.81 8.76 -0.10
C ALA A 79 -0.79 9.57 0.70
N ILE A 80 -0.43 10.76 0.24
CA ILE A 80 0.48 11.66 0.96
C ILE A 80 -0.12 12.07 2.30
N GLU A 81 -1.41 12.42 2.34
CA GLU A 81 -2.07 12.77 3.58
C GLU A 81 -2.10 11.59 4.57
N ASP A 82 -2.35 10.39 4.09
CA ASP A 82 -2.33 9.18 4.91
C ASP A 82 -0.94 8.92 5.49
N MET A 83 0.11 9.09 4.68
CA MET A 83 1.50 8.97 5.14
C MET A 83 1.83 10.00 6.22
N LYS A 84 1.40 11.23 6.04
CA LYS A 84 1.59 12.30 7.04
C LYS A 84 0.90 11.97 8.36
N LYS A 85 -0.31 11.42 8.30
CA LYS A 85 -1.06 11.00 9.50
C LYS A 85 -0.33 9.91 10.27
N VAL A 86 0.19 8.91 9.57
CA VAL A 86 0.95 7.82 10.19
C VAL A 86 2.21 8.36 10.87
N ALA A 87 2.96 9.20 10.18
CA ALA A 87 4.16 9.83 10.73
C ALA A 87 3.85 10.70 11.95
N ALA A 88 2.78 11.47 11.90
CA ALA A 88 2.36 12.31 13.01
C ALA A 88 1.96 11.50 14.24
N LYS A 89 1.22 10.41 14.05
CA LYS A 89 0.83 9.51 15.14
C LYS A 89 2.04 8.86 15.79
N PHE A 90 2.98 8.36 14.98
CA PHE A 90 4.20 7.77 15.52
C PHE A 90 5.05 8.82 16.29
N ASN A 91 5.19 10.00 15.73
CA ASN A 91 5.94 11.08 16.38
C ASN A 91 5.33 11.45 17.73
N ALA A 92 4.01 11.48 17.84
CA ALA A 92 3.33 11.76 19.10
C ALA A 92 3.63 10.67 20.15
N VAL A 93 3.58 9.42 19.77
CA VAL A 93 3.92 8.29 20.66
C VAL A 93 5.40 8.36 21.08
N LEU A 94 6.27 8.63 20.12
CA LEU A 94 7.71 8.75 20.37
C LEU A 94 8.01 9.89 21.34
N HIS A 95 7.36 11.02 21.17
CA HIS A 95 7.50 12.17 22.07
C HIS A 95 7.08 11.82 23.50
N ALA A 96 5.93 11.17 23.64
CA ALA A 96 5.42 10.75 24.94
C ALA A 96 6.35 9.72 25.62
N PHE A 97 6.88 8.79 24.82
CA PHE A 97 7.83 7.79 25.31
C PHE A 97 9.11 8.42 25.83
N ARG A 98 9.68 9.36 25.09
CA ARG A 98 10.89 10.08 25.48
C ARG A 98 10.68 10.94 26.74
N ALA A 99 9.53 11.58 26.83
CA ALA A 99 9.18 12.38 28.01
C ALA A 99 9.12 11.51 29.27
N LYS A 100 8.58 10.31 29.16
CA LYS A 100 8.54 9.34 30.26
C LYS A 100 9.95 8.91 30.69
N GLN A 101 10.85 8.69 29.74
CA GLN A 101 12.22 8.29 30.04
C GLN A 101 13.03 9.38 30.73
N SER A 102 12.71 10.64 30.46
CA SER A 102 13.39 11.80 31.02
C SER A 102 12.90 12.17 32.40
N ALA A 103 11.80 11.61 32.87
CA ALA A 103 11.17 11.91 34.15
C ALA A 103 11.86 11.22 35.33
#